data_f959ce9a82456016d10fdf04802f25e9
#
_entry.id   f959ce9a82456016d10fdf04802f25e9
#
_cell.length_a   1.000
_cell.length_b   1.000
_cell.length_c   1.000
_cell.angle_alpha   90.00
_cell.angle_beta   90.00
_cell.angle_gamma   90.00
#
_symmetry.space_group_name_H-M   'P 1'
#
loop_
_entity.id
_entity.type
_entity.pdbx_description
1 polymer ?
#
loop_
_entity_poly.entity_id
_entity_poly.type
_entity_poly.pdbx_seq_one_letter_code
_entity_poly.pdbx_strand_id
1 'polypeptide(L)'
;MTHLRRSAGIIAFLLISLFAHAETSDSLIVRKMSEYGIQFTRGNEVRLLMSGKEKFADMFEAIRQAKSSVHLEYFNFRNDSIAGLLFDILREKRKEGVEVRAVFDGFGNDSNNQPLKKSHLKALHEDSIEIYEFDPIRFPWVNHIWPRDHRKIVVIDGKIGYTGGMNVADYYLVGTEQVGEWRDMHCRIEGPAVNELQRIFVRFWKKMTKEDLTDEKYFRGTEAGNKMVGIATREPHTTNKIMRQFYISALDQAKDSIKIVNPYFCPTSSVIKALKRCAERGVKMDIIMSSKYDVPLVPDVVYYNLRKLMKRGARIWRYRPGFHHSKIMMVDGQYCTVGSTNLDARSLRFDYEINALIIDKDITRQLDEKFIEDTKKCDLLTEEEYKRSRTKWQRFRGWLGHLLTPWL
;
A
#
# COMPACT_ATOMS: atom_id res chain seq x y z
N MET A 1 -59.51 8.83 -38.63
CA MET A 1 -58.13 9.36 -38.38
C MET A 1 -57.77 9.32 -36.91
N THR A 2 -58.00 8.20 -36.20
CA THR A 2 -57.81 8.13 -34.70
C THR A 2 -57.03 6.87 -34.26
N HIS A 3 -56.45 6.09 -35.18
CA HIS A 3 -55.69 4.87 -34.82
C HIS A 3 -54.18 4.92 -35.03
N LEU A 4 -53.64 6.02 -35.59
CA LEU A 4 -52.18 6.12 -35.85
C LEU A 4 -51.38 6.86 -34.79
N ARG A 5 -52.01 7.41 -33.71
CA ARG A 5 -51.27 8.14 -32.66
C ARG A 5 -50.94 7.32 -31.41
N ARG A 6 -51.45 6.09 -31.30
CA ARG A 6 -51.12 5.21 -30.12
C ARG A 6 -49.90 4.32 -30.29
N SER A 7 -49.46 4.06 -31.53
CA SER A 7 -48.30 3.17 -31.78
C SER A 7 -46.95 3.87 -31.68
N ALA A 8 -46.90 5.20 -31.83
CA ALA A 8 -45.64 5.95 -31.75
C ALA A 8 -45.13 6.16 -30.31
N GLY A 9 -46.07 6.18 -29.33
CA GLY A 9 -45.73 6.38 -27.91
C GLY A 9 -45.12 5.16 -27.23
N ILE A 10 -45.46 3.97 -27.69
CA ILE A 10 -44.95 2.69 -27.10
C ILE A 10 -43.55 2.34 -27.63
N ILE A 11 -43.23 2.72 -28.84
CA ILE A 11 -41.88 2.50 -29.42
C ILE A 11 -40.88 3.48 -28.84
N ALA A 12 -41.26 4.71 -28.49
CA ALA A 12 -40.40 5.67 -27.82
C ALA A 12 -40.07 5.26 -26.37
N PHE A 13 -41.01 4.61 -25.65
CA PHE A 13 -40.79 4.12 -24.30
C PHE A 13 -39.93 2.85 -24.25
N LEU A 14 -39.95 2.01 -25.29
CA LEU A 14 -39.08 0.82 -25.43
C LEU A 14 -37.66 1.16 -25.87
N LEU A 15 -37.43 2.29 -26.51
CA LEU A 15 -36.06 2.76 -26.87
C LEU A 15 -35.35 3.51 -25.73
N ILE A 16 -36.07 4.04 -24.76
CA ILE A 16 -35.52 4.70 -23.57
C ILE A 16 -35.09 3.67 -22.51
N SER A 17 -35.58 2.45 -22.52
CA SER A 17 -35.21 1.39 -21.57
C SER A 17 -34.00 0.55 -22.01
N LEU A 18 -33.42 0.76 -23.20
CA LEU A 18 -32.28 0.01 -23.71
C LEU A 18 -30.94 0.71 -23.55
N PHE A 19 -30.89 1.88 -22.95
CA PHE A 19 -29.67 2.53 -22.48
C PHE A 19 -29.52 2.43 -20.95
N ALA A 20 -29.86 1.29 -20.35
CA ALA A 20 -29.19 0.87 -19.15
C ALA A 20 -27.74 0.56 -19.58
N HIS A 21 -26.85 1.54 -19.51
CA HIS A 21 -25.43 1.31 -19.67
C HIS A 21 -25.08 0.21 -18.66
N ALA A 22 -24.67 -0.96 -19.18
CA ALA A 22 -24.07 -1.97 -18.32
C ALA A 22 -22.94 -1.25 -17.59
N GLU A 23 -23.10 -1.12 -16.27
CA GLU A 23 -22.13 -0.42 -15.43
C GLU A 23 -20.78 -1.11 -15.67
N THR A 24 -19.76 -0.37 -16.13
CA THR A 24 -18.46 -0.94 -16.35
C THR A 24 -17.87 -1.46 -15.05
N SER A 25 -17.01 -2.46 -15.09
CA SER A 25 -16.34 -2.98 -13.90
C SER A 25 -15.68 -1.86 -13.07
N ASP A 26 -15.14 -0.86 -13.78
CA ASP A 26 -14.47 0.30 -13.18
C ASP A 26 -15.45 1.22 -12.43
N SER A 27 -16.63 1.47 -12.99
CA SER A 27 -17.65 2.29 -12.32
C SER A 27 -18.20 1.60 -11.08
N LEU A 28 -18.35 0.28 -11.12
CA LEU A 28 -18.81 -0.50 -9.99
C LEU A 28 -17.81 -0.51 -8.83
N ILE A 29 -16.49 -0.69 -9.11
CA ILE A 29 -15.47 -0.66 -8.07
C ILE A 29 -15.37 0.74 -7.44
N VAL A 30 -15.36 1.80 -8.26
CA VAL A 30 -15.35 3.19 -7.78
C VAL A 30 -16.53 3.46 -6.86
N ARG A 31 -17.76 3.10 -7.29
CA ARG A 31 -18.97 3.27 -6.48
C ARG A 31 -18.85 2.54 -5.14
N LYS A 32 -18.46 1.26 -5.16
CA LYS A 32 -18.30 0.46 -3.94
C LYS A 32 -17.24 1.01 -3.00
N MET A 33 -16.12 1.49 -3.52
CA MET A 33 -15.07 2.08 -2.70
C MET A 33 -15.49 3.44 -2.14
N SER A 34 -16.26 4.22 -2.92
CA SER A 34 -16.81 5.51 -2.45
C SER A 34 -17.81 5.34 -1.30
N GLU A 35 -18.59 4.24 -1.27
CA GLU A 35 -19.45 3.89 -0.13
C GLU A 35 -18.66 3.74 1.19
N TYR A 36 -17.36 3.41 1.11
CA TYR A 36 -16.45 3.31 2.26
C TYR A 36 -15.66 4.58 2.52
N GLY A 37 -15.96 5.67 1.81
CA GLY A 37 -15.35 6.98 2.00
C GLY A 37 -14.07 7.20 1.17
N ILE A 38 -13.71 6.30 0.25
CA ILE A 38 -12.58 6.52 -0.66
C ILE A 38 -13.05 7.44 -1.79
N GLN A 39 -12.46 8.62 -1.87
CA GLN A 39 -12.74 9.57 -2.95
C GLN A 39 -11.77 9.33 -4.11
N PHE A 40 -12.33 9.17 -5.31
CA PHE A 40 -11.56 9.07 -6.53
C PHE A 40 -11.50 10.42 -7.24
N THR A 41 -10.32 10.76 -7.73
CA THR A 41 -10.09 11.95 -8.57
C THR A 41 -9.57 11.53 -9.93
N ARG A 42 -9.98 12.24 -10.97
CA ARG A 42 -9.41 12.16 -12.33
C ARG A 42 -8.31 13.18 -12.50
N GLY A 43 -7.63 13.16 -13.63
CA GLY A 43 -6.59 14.15 -13.92
C GLY A 43 -5.25 13.86 -13.25
N ASN A 44 -5.01 12.63 -12.80
CA ASN A 44 -3.73 12.29 -12.19
C ASN A 44 -2.76 11.68 -13.20
N GLU A 45 -1.46 11.91 -12.97
CA GLU A 45 -0.38 11.12 -13.52
C GLU A 45 0.18 10.19 -12.44
N VAL A 46 0.54 8.96 -12.83
CA VAL A 46 1.10 7.96 -11.91
C VAL A 46 2.32 7.34 -12.55
N ARG A 47 3.42 7.32 -11.83
CA ARG A 47 4.64 6.62 -12.19
C ARG A 47 4.94 5.55 -11.15
N LEU A 48 5.08 4.31 -11.60
CA LEU A 48 5.51 3.19 -10.76
C LEU A 48 7.02 3.27 -10.51
N LEU A 49 7.42 3.04 -9.27
CA LEU A 49 8.82 2.99 -8.83
C LEU A 49 9.07 1.57 -8.33
N MET A 50 9.62 0.74 -9.20
CA MET A 50 9.65 -0.72 -9.04
C MET A 50 10.88 -1.23 -8.29
N SER A 51 11.71 -0.32 -7.76
CA SER A 51 12.89 -0.64 -6.96
C SER A 51 13.28 0.50 -6.02
N GLY A 52 14.06 0.20 -4.98
CA GLY A 52 14.63 1.24 -4.12
C GLY A 52 15.49 2.23 -4.89
N LYS A 53 16.25 1.76 -5.87
CA LYS A 53 17.07 2.62 -6.73
C LYS A 53 16.23 3.66 -7.47
N GLU A 54 15.14 3.23 -8.11
CA GLU A 54 14.22 4.13 -8.81
C GLU A 54 13.55 5.10 -7.84
N LYS A 55 13.04 4.59 -6.70
CA LYS A 55 12.34 5.40 -5.70
C LYS A 55 13.22 6.51 -5.14
N PHE A 56 14.45 6.16 -4.69
CA PHE A 56 15.31 7.18 -4.07
C PHE A 56 15.86 8.16 -5.09
N ALA A 57 16.20 7.72 -6.31
CA ALA A 57 16.65 8.64 -7.36
C ALA A 57 15.58 9.65 -7.73
N ASP A 58 14.34 9.20 -7.98
CA ASP A 58 13.21 10.05 -8.34
C ASP A 58 12.82 11.00 -7.19
N MET A 59 12.64 10.45 -5.98
CA MET A 59 12.20 11.23 -4.82
C MET A 59 13.23 12.27 -4.39
N PHE A 60 14.51 11.93 -4.36
CA PHE A 60 15.56 12.88 -3.97
C PHE A 60 15.71 14.01 -4.97
N GLU A 61 15.58 13.70 -6.27
CA GLU A 61 15.57 14.74 -7.30
C GLU A 61 14.37 15.68 -7.16
N ALA A 62 13.18 15.13 -6.92
CA ALA A 62 11.98 15.93 -6.67
C ALA A 62 12.13 16.82 -5.41
N ILE A 63 12.75 16.30 -4.33
CA ILE A 63 13.02 17.09 -3.11
C ILE A 63 14.03 18.20 -3.40
N ARG A 64 15.11 17.95 -4.18
CA ARG A 64 16.05 19.01 -4.57
C ARG A 64 15.38 20.16 -5.33
N GLN A 65 14.35 19.83 -6.10
CA GLN A 65 13.57 20.84 -6.87
C GLN A 65 12.47 21.54 -6.06
N ALA A 66 12.21 21.11 -4.82
CA ALA A 66 11.20 21.71 -3.95
C ALA A 66 11.41 23.21 -3.75
N LYS A 67 10.30 23.98 -3.70
CA LYS A 67 10.31 25.43 -3.57
C LYS A 67 9.59 25.97 -2.34
N SER A 68 8.68 25.18 -1.75
CA SER A 68 7.86 25.66 -0.63
C SER A 68 7.83 24.70 0.55
N SER A 69 7.58 23.42 0.34
CA SER A 69 7.43 22.47 1.44
C SER A 69 7.79 21.02 1.07
N VAL A 70 8.32 20.28 2.04
CA VAL A 70 8.52 18.84 1.98
C VAL A 70 7.96 18.21 3.26
N HIS A 71 6.92 17.40 3.11
CA HIS A 71 6.27 16.68 4.19
C HIS A 71 6.54 15.19 4.05
N LEU A 72 7.00 14.55 5.13
CA LEU A 72 7.38 13.14 5.13
C LEU A 72 6.72 12.40 6.29
N GLU A 73 6.11 11.26 6.03
CA GLU A 73 5.54 10.36 7.02
C GLU A 73 6.01 8.94 6.71
N TYR A 74 6.73 8.31 7.65
CA TYR A 74 7.31 6.99 7.47
C TYR A 74 7.17 6.12 8.72
N PHE A 75 7.14 4.81 8.54
CA PHE A 75 7.26 3.88 9.66
C PHE A 75 8.64 3.96 10.32
N ASN A 76 9.71 4.07 9.51
CA ASN A 76 11.03 4.38 10.02
C ASN A 76 11.89 5.18 9.03
N PHE A 77 12.79 5.96 9.58
CA PHE A 77 14.03 6.43 8.95
C PHE A 77 15.17 5.67 9.61
N ARG A 78 15.86 4.85 8.85
CA ARG A 78 17.00 4.15 9.39
C ARG A 78 18.22 5.07 9.40
N ASN A 79 19.01 5.04 10.47
CA ASN A 79 20.24 5.84 10.55
C ASN A 79 21.36 5.19 9.71
N ASP A 80 21.22 5.25 8.38
CA ASP A 80 22.11 4.66 7.39
C ASP A 80 22.42 5.67 6.26
N SER A 81 23.12 5.22 5.20
CA SER A 81 23.61 6.11 4.15
C SER A 81 22.51 6.82 3.38
N ILE A 82 21.41 6.10 3.07
CA ILE A 82 20.26 6.67 2.33
C ILE A 82 19.51 7.71 3.16
N ALA A 83 19.31 7.45 4.45
CA ALA A 83 18.68 8.44 5.32
C ALA A 83 19.63 9.63 5.56
N GLY A 84 20.92 9.40 5.72
CA GLY A 84 21.93 10.46 5.78
C GLY A 84 21.83 11.38 4.57
N LEU A 85 21.87 10.82 3.36
CA LEU A 85 21.73 11.59 2.11
C LEU A 85 20.41 12.36 2.03
N LEU A 86 19.29 11.74 2.45
CA LEU A 86 18.01 12.44 2.51
C LEU A 86 18.10 13.65 3.44
N PHE A 87 18.60 13.48 4.66
CA PHE A 87 18.71 14.57 5.62
C PHE A 87 19.65 15.68 5.14
N ASP A 88 20.72 15.36 4.43
CA ASP A 88 21.60 16.38 3.82
C ASP A 88 20.86 17.21 2.77
N ILE A 89 20.08 16.56 1.88
CA ILE A 89 19.24 17.27 0.91
C ILE A 89 18.21 18.17 1.62
N LEU A 90 17.59 17.67 2.68
CA LEU A 90 16.61 18.45 3.46
C LEU A 90 17.26 19.67 4.14
N ARG A 91 18.49 19.54 4.67
CA ARG A 91 19.27 20.68 5.22
C ARG A 91 19.52 21.75 4.17
N GLU A 92 19.91 21.34 2.97
CA GLU A 92 20.09 22.29 1.84
C GLU A 92 18.78 23.01 1.52
N LYS A 93 17.67 22.27 1.43
CA LYS A 93 16.35 22.86 1.18
C LYS A 93 15.89 23.82 2.29
N ARG A 94 16.21 23.51 3.56
CA ARG A 94 15.97 24.44 4.69
C ARG A 94 16.73 25.76 4.52
N LYS A 95 17.98 25.71 4.08
CA LYS A 95 18.79 26.94 3.78
C LYS A 95 18.17 27.77 2.65
N GLU A 96 17.47 27.12 1.71
CA GLU A 96 16.73 27.80 0.63
C GLU A 96 15.34 28.33 1.07
N GLY A 97 14.93 28.11 2.34
CA GLY A 97 13.65 28.56 2.89
C GLY A 97 12.49 27.58 2.72
N VAL A 98 12.73 26.36 2.23
CA VAL A 98 11.69 25.33 2.10
C VAL A 98 11.30 24.81 3.48
N GLU A 99 10.00 24.72 3.77
CA GLU A 99 9.50 24.14 5.01
C GLU A 99 9.65 22.62 4.98
N VAL A 100 10.26 22.03 6.03
CA VAL A 100 10.45 20.58 6.12
C VAL A 100 9.84 20.05 7.40
N ARG A 101 8.86 19.14 7.25
CA ARG A 101 8.18 18.45 8.35
C ARG A 101 8.21 16.96 8.14
N ALA A 102 8.56 16.22 9.18
CA ALA A 102 8.65 14.76 9.13
C ALA A 102 8.02 14.12 10.37
N VAL A 103 7.42 12.94 10.17
CA VAL A 103 6.91 12.09 11.24
C VAL A 103 7.38 10.66 11.00
N PHE A 104 7.73 9.95 12.07
CA PHE A 104 8.04 8.52 12.01
C PHE A 104 7.49 7.79 13.24
N ASP A 105 7.26 6.49 13.08
CA ASP A 105 6.71 5.65 14.15
C ASP A 105 7.79 5.23 15.16
N GLY A 106 7.51 5.37 16.46
CA GLY A 106 8.46 5.03 17.52
C GLY A 106 8.80 3.53 17.58
N PHE A 107 7.81 2.64 17.39
CA PHE A 107 8.09 1.21 17.32
C PHE A 107 8.88 0.86 16.05
N GLY A 108 8.53 1.48 14.91
CA GLY A 108 9.27 1.32 13.67
C GLY A 108 10.74 1.73 13.80
N ASN A 109 11.00 2.81 14.54
CA ASN A 109 12.34 3.26 14.87
C ASN A 109 13.07 2.29 15.79
N ASP A 110 12.47 1.94 16.93
CA ASP A 110 13.14 1.14 17.97
C ASP A 110 13.34 -0.32 17.57
N SER A 111 12.49 -0.84 16.68
CA SER A 111 12.58 -2.22 16.18
C SER A 111 13.68 -2.45 15.13
N ASN A 112 14.26 -1.39 14.57
CA ASN A 112 15.35 -1.53 13.62
C ASN A 112 16.74 -1.49 14.30
N ASN A 113 17.75 -2.08 13.67
CA ASN A 113 19.10 -2.18 14.24
C ASN A 113 19.95 -0.91 14.09
N GLN A 114 19.44 0.14 13.44
CA GLN A 114 20.07 1.45 13.29
C GLN A 114 19.03 2.56 13.49
N PRO A 115 18.48 2.72 14.72
CA PRO A 115 17.46 3.71 15.00
C PRO A 115 18.02 5.14 15.00
N LEU A 116 17.17 6.10 14.66
CA LEU A 116 17.45 7.50 14.95
C LEU A 116 17.43 7.69 16.47
N LYS A 117 18.55 8.20 17.02
CA LYS A 117 18.70 8.50 18.45
C LYS A 117 18.26 9.95 18.73
N LYS A 118 18.01 10.27 19.99
CA LYS A 118 17.67 11.63 20.44
C LYS A 118 18.70 12.68 19.98
N SER A 119 19.99 12.33 19.94
CA SER A 119 21.05 13.22 19.44
C SER A 119 20.88 13.56 17.94
N HIS A 120 20.46 12.57 17.13
CA HIS A 120 20.19 12.81 15.71
C HIS A 120 18.97 13.73 15.53
N LEU A 121 17.89 13.49 16.30
CA LEU A 121 16.69 14.34 16.25
C LEU A 121 17.01 15.77 16.70
N LYS A 122 17.83 15.93 17.76
CA LYS A 122 18.29 17.24 18.21
C LYS A 122 19.05 17.99 17.11
N ALA A 123 20.02 17.34 16.45
CA ALA A 123 20.76 17.94 15.34
C ALA A 123 19.84 18.35 14.17
N LEU A 124 18.85 17.51 13.81
CA LEU A 124 17.88 17.85 12.76
C LEU A 124 17.01 19.07 13.15
N HIS A 125 16.60 19.17 14.41
CA HIS A 125 15.87 20.35 14.90
C HIS A 125 16.74 21.62 14.89
N GLU A 126 18.04 21.52 15.23
CA GLU A 126 19.00 22.64 15.12
C GLU A 126 19.13 23.12 13.66
N ASP A 127 18.99 22.19 12.70
CA ASP A 127 18.92 22.48 11.26
C ASP A 127 17.53 22.96 10.80
N SER A 128 16.61 23.25 11.73
CA SER A 128 15.22 23.66 11.47
C SER A 128 14.41 22.62 10.69
N ILE A 129 14.75 21.35 10.76
CA ILE A 129 13.93 20.24 10.27
C ILE A 129 13.02 19.80 11.40
N GLU A 130 11.71 20.02 11.22
CA GLU A 130 10.70 19.62 12.20
C GLU A 130 10.39 18.12 12.06
N ILE A 131 11.03 17.28 12.88
CA ILE A 131 10.87 15.83 12.86
C ILE A 131 10.41 15.31 14.22
N TYR A 132 9.32 14.52 14.23
CA TYR A 132 8.71 14.01 15.46
C TYR A 132 8.46 12.52 15.41
N GLU A 133 8.67 11.89 16.56
CA GLU A 133 8.44 10.47 16.79
C GLU A 133 7.02 10.23 17.28
N PHE A 134 6.25 9.40 16.56
CA PHE A 134 4.89 9.02 16.94
C PHE A 134 4.92 7.87 17.95
N ASP A 135 4.30 8.09 19.09
CA ASP A 135 4.02 7.11 20.15
C ASP A 135 5.22 6.21 20.51
N PRO A 136 6.36 6.80 20.98
CA PRO A 136 7.54 6.05 21.37
C PRO A 136 7.21 5.07 22.50
N ILE A 137 7.74 3.84 22.41
CA ILE A 137 7.58 2.85 23.46
C ILE A 137 8.42 3.23 24.65
N ARG A 138 7.79 3.44 25.80
CA ARG A 138 8.44 3.80 27.07
C ARG A 138 8.14 2.76 28.14
N PHE A 139 9.19 2.16 28.69
CA PHE A 139 9.04 1.28 29.88
C PHE A 139 8.43 2.07 31.05
N PRO A 140 7.46 1.52 31.82
CA PRO A 140 6.91 0.15 31.75
C PRO A 140 5.68 0.01 30.81
N TRP A 141 5.35 1.01 30.00
CA TRP A 141 4.11 1.09 29.20
C TRP A 141 4.24 0.35 27.86
N VAL A 142 4.48 -0.96 27.93
CA VAL A 142 4.50 -1.83 26.72
C VAL A 142 3.14 -2.04 26.07
N ASN A 143 2.07 -1.44 26.61
CA ASN A 143 0.71 -1.49 26.09
C ASN A 143 0.51 -0.64 24.82
N HIS A 144 1.44 0.24 24.46
CA HIS A 144 1.44 1.04 23.24
C HIS A 144 2.05 0.30 22.03
N ILE A 145 1.82 -1.02 21.91
CA ILE A 145 2.25 -1.81 20.75
C ILE A 145 1.35 -1.52 19.53
N TRP A 146 0.10 -1.13 19.75
CA TRP A 146 -0.89 -0.76 18.74
C TRP A 146 -1.69 0.47 19.18
N PRO A 147 -2.16 1.30 18.21
CA PRO A 147 -1.88 1.28 16.76
C PRO A 147 -0.51 1.86 16.40
N ARG A 148 0.08 1.41 15.29
CA ARG A 148 1.34 1.94 14.75
C ARG A 148 1.10 2.65 13.43
N ASP A 149 1.93 3.65 13.12
CA ASP A 149 1.87 4.33 11.84
C ASP A 149 2.75 3.60 10.81
N HIS A 150 2.09 2.79 9.99
CA HIS A 150 2.77 2.03 8.95
C HIS A 150 2.64 2.67 7.56
N ARG A 151 2.11 3.90 7.47
CA ARG A 151 2.03 4.66 6.22
C ARG A 151 3.41 5.12 5.75
N LYS A 152 3.51 5.38 4.46
CA LYS A 152 4.65 6.01 3.80
C LYS A 152 4.09 7.06 2.87
N ILE A 153 4.27 8.31 3.25
CA ILE A 153 3.76 9.47 2.50
C ILE A 153 4.90 10.47 2.35
N VAL A 154 5.10 10.97 1.14
CA VAL A 154 5.86 12.19 0.91
C VAL A 154 5.01 13.12 0.07
N VAL A 155 4.92 14.38 0.45
CA VAL A 155 4.29 15.42 -0.36
C VAL A 155 5.29 16.58 -0.52
N ILE A 156 5.54 16.95 -1.77
CA ILE A 156 6.47 17.99 -2.14
C ILE A 156 5.69 19.15 -2.80
N ASP A 157 5.80 20.34 -2.24
CA ASP A 157 5.15 21.57 -2.71
C ASP A 157 3.62 21.45 -2.88
N GLY A 158 2.99 20.45 -2.24
CA GLY A 158 1.58 20.13 -2.44
C GLY A 158 1.22 19.61 -3.82
N LYS A 159 2.20 19.28 -4.68
CA LYS A 159 2.03 18.92 -6.10
C LYS A 159 2.45 17.52 -6.43
N ILE A 160 3.50 17.01 -5.79
CA ILE A 160 4.04 15.68 -6.04
C ILE A 160 3.85 14.85 -4.78
N GLY A 161 3.24 13.67 -4.91
CA GLY A 161 3.02 12.74 -3.83
C GLY A 161 3.73 11.41 -4.06
N TYR A 162 4.21 10.77 -2.99
CA TYR A 162 4.74 9.41 -3.02
C TYR A 162 4.04 8.55 -1.97
N THR A 163 3.73 7.31 -2.34
CA THR A 163 3.26 6.30 -1.40
C THR A 163 3.61 4.89 -1.88
N GLY A 164 3.62 3.91 -0.98
CA GLY A 164 3.95 2.52 -1.29
C GLY A 164 4.50 1.75 -0.10
N GLY A 165 5.27 0.68 -0.34
CA GLY A 165 5.77 -0.21 0.71
C GLY A 165 7.10 0.23 1.34
N MET A 166 7.92 1.03 0.65
CA MET A 166 9.31 1.31 1.04
C MET A 166 9.44 2.37 2.13
N ASN A 167 10.20 2.07 3.17
CA ASN A 167 10.74 3.06 4.12
C ASN A 167 11.97 3.77 3.53
N VAL A 168 12.72 4.49 4.38
CA VAL A 168 14.01 5.10 4.04
C VAL A 168 15.12 4.28 4.69
N ALA A 169 15.74 3.40 3.89
CA ALA A 169 16.78 2.49 4.37
C ALA A 169 17.61 1.91 3.22
N ASP A 170 18.91 1.66 3.50
CA ASP A 170 19.88 1.10 2.55
C ASP A 170 19.47 -0.29 2.04
N TYR A 171 18.77 -1.10 2.84
CA TYR A 171 18.42 -2.47 2.44
C TYR A 171 17.49 -2.54 1.22
N TYR A 172 16.79 -1.46 0.86
CA TYR A 172 16.04 -1.39 -0.41
C TYR A 172 16.95 -1.31 -1.65
N LEU A 173 18.25 -1.01 -1.45
CA LEU A 173 19.27 -0.95 -2.50
C LEU A 173 20.13 -2.21 -2.53
N VAL A 174 20.56 -2.67 -1.37
CA VAL A 174 21.58 -3.72 -1.24
C VAL A 174 21.08 -5.01 -0.61
N GLY A 175 19.82 -5.04 -0.14
CA GLY A 175 19.28 -6.19 0.60
C GLY A 175 19.83 -6.30 2.01
N THR A 176 19.68 -7.50 2.62
CA THR A 176 20.28 -7.85 3.92
C THR A 176 20.91 -9.23 3.88
N GLU A 177 21.87 -9.51 4.76
CA GLU A 177 22.46 -10.86 4.90
C GLU A 177 21.40 -11.92 5.23
N GLN A 178 20.41 -11.55 6.06
CA GLN A 178 19.38 -12.49 6.53
C GLN A 178 18.45 -12.95 5.40
N VAL A 179 18.00 -12.04 4.54
CA VAL A 179 16.96 -12.34 3.55
C VAL A 179 17.42 -12.22 2.10
N GLY A 180 18.60 -11.66 1.83
CA GLY A 180 19.10 -11.39 0.48
C GLY A 180 18.47 -10.13 -0.11
N GLU A 181 18.07 -10.17 -1.38
CA GLU A 181 17.40 -9.05 -2.05
C GLU A 181 16.14 -8.60 -1.28
N TRP A 182 16.00 -7.28 -1.09
CA TRP A 182 14.79 -6.69 -0.51
C TRP A 182 14.02 -5.96 -1.61
N ARG A 183 13.04 -6.65 -2.17
CA ARG A 183 12.23 -6.18 -3.29
C ARG A 183 10.97 -5.50 -2.79
N ASP A 184 10.73 -4.24 -3.19
CA ASP A 184 9.50 -3.53 -2.85
C ASP A 184 9.11 -2.54 -3.96
N MET A 185 7.91 -1.96 -3.88
CA MET A 185 7.37 -1.02 -4.84
C MET A 185 6.81 0.24 -4.19
N HIS A 186 6.86 1.33 -4.95
CA HIS A 186 6.31 2.63 -4.60
C HIS A 186 5.65 3.24 -5.83
N CYS A 187 4.89 4.31 -5.66
CA CYS A 187 4.42 5.13 -6.76
C CYS A 187 4.61 6.62 -6.48
N ARG A 188 4.91 7.37 -7.52
CA ARG A 188 4.82 8.82 -7.58
C ARG A 188 3.48 9.19 -8.21
N ILE A 189 2.79 10.16 -7.65
CA ILE A 189 1.50 10.66 -8.09
C ILE A 189 1.62 12.18 -8.25
N GLU A 190 1.13 12.69 -9.36
CA GLU A 190 0.91 14.12 -9.59
C GLU A 190 -0.56 14.30 -9.96
N GLY A 191 -1.20 15.37 -9.49
CA GLY A 191 -2.61 15.58 -9.76
C GLY A 191 -3.46 15.78 -8.49
N PRO A 192 -4.80 15.83 -8.65
CA PRO A 192 -5.71 16.11 -7.54
C PRO A 192 -5.63 15.11 -6.37
N ALA A 193 -5.21 13.84 -6.61
CA ALA A 193 -5.05 12.84 -5.55
C ALA A 193 -3.95 13.19 -4.53
N VAL A 194 -2.99 14.04 -4.91
CA VAL A 194 -1.95 14.52 -3.99
C VAL A 194 -2.54 15.33 -2.84
N ASN A 195 -3.63 16.05 -3.09
CA ASN A 195 -4.32 16.80 -2.04
C ASN A 195 -4.87 15.87 -0.95
N GLU A 196 -5.25 14.62 -1.28
CA GLU A 196 -5.69 13.67 -0.25
C GLU A 196 -4.49 13.12 0.55
N LEU A 197 -3.34 12.83 -0.08
CA LEU A 197 -2.11 12.50 0.64
C LEU A 197 -1.73 13.62 1.61
N GLN A 198 -1.82 14.86 1.16
CA GLN A 198 -1.55 16.04 1.99
C GLN A 198 -2.53 16.17 3.16
N ARG A 199 -3.84 15.96 2.94
CA ARG A 199 -4.85 15.99 4.01
C ARG A 199 -4.58 14.93 5.08
N ILE A 200 -4.15 13.74 4.67
CA ILE A 200 -3.80 12.65 5.60
C ILE A 200 -2.62 13.07 6.47
N PHE A 201 -1.54 13.57 5.85
CA PHE A 201 -0.38 14.09 6.58
C PHE A 201 -0.75 15.21 7.55
N VAL A 202 -1.48 16.23 7.09
CA VAL A 202 -1.87 17.39 7.91
C VAL A 202 -2.72 16.99 9.11
N ARG A 203 -3.69 16.08 8.94
CA ARG A 203 -4.48 15.56 10.06
C ARG A 203 -3.60 14.86 11.10
N PHE A 204 -2.64 14.06 10.64
CA PHE A 204 -1.74 13.33 11.53
C PHE A 204 -0.75 14.28 12.22
N TRP A 205 -0.20 15.24 11.50
CA TRP A 205 0.65 16.31 12.02
C TRP A 205 -0.06 17.10 13.12
N LYS A 206 -1.28 17.58 12.85
CA LYS A 206 -2.11 18.29 13.84
C LYS A 206 -2.38 17.45 15.09
N LYS A 207 -2.62 16.15 14.92
CA LYS A 207 -2.81 15.23 16.07
C LYS A 207 -1.58 15.21 16.98
N MET A 208 -0.39 15.23 16.39
CA MET A 208 0.88 15.14 17.12
C MET A 208 1.34 16.47 17.72
N THR A 209 1.34 17.52 16.91
CA THR A 209 1.97 18.82 17.26
C THR A 209 0.99 19.88 17.72
N LYS A 210 -0.31 19.71 17.44
CA LYS A 210 -1.38 20.69 17.57
C LYS A 210 -1.30 21.85 16.57
N GLU A 211 -0.29 21.88 15.70
CA GLU A 211 -0.18 22.85 14.60
C GLU A 211 -1.17 22.49 13.50
N ASP A 212 -1.85 23.50 12.96
CA ASP A 212 -2.82 23.35 11.88
C ASP A 212 -2.23 23.85 10.56
N LEU A 213 -2.03 22.96 9.62
CA LEU A 213 -1.47 23.24 8.29
C LEU A 213 -2.59 23.34 7.25
N THR A 214 -3.49 24.31 7.40
CA THR A 214 -4.65 24.50 6.50
C THR A 214 -4.41 25.46 5.36
N ASP A 215 -3.23 26.07 5.26
CA ASP A 215 -2.88 27.01 4.19
C ASP A 215 -2.97 26.33 2.82
N GLU A 216 -3.64 26.98 1.86
CA GLU A 216 -3.81 26.52 0.47
C GLU A 216 -2.47 26.25 -0.23
N LYS A 217 -1.38 26.88 0.24
CA LYS A 217 -0.03 26.63 -0.29
C LYS A 217 0.39 25.15 -0.22
N TYR A 218 -0.22 24.37 0.68
CA TYR A 218 0.06 22.92 0.83
C TYR A 218 -0.80 22.02 -0.07
N PHE A 219 -1.86 22.58 -0.72
CA PHE A 219 -2.85 21.82 -1.49
C PHE A 219 -2.87 22.28 -2.95
N ARG A 220 -1.80 21.98 -3.68
CA ARG A 220 -1.59 22.44 -5.07
C ARG A 220 -1.70 21.32 -6.10
N GLY A 221 -2.29 20.18 -5.75
CA GLY A 221 -2.54 19.09 -6.68
C GLY A 221 -3.62 19.48 -7.68
N THR A 222 -3.19 19.84 -8.91
CA THR A 222 -4.03 20.16 -10.06
C THR A 222 -3.88 19.10 -11.14
N GLU A 223 -4.69 19.11 -12.19
CA GLU A 223 -4.61 18.16 -13.26
C GLU A 223 -3.19 18.05 -13.86
N ALA A 224 -2.68 16.81 -13.95
CA ALA A 224 -1.34 16.49 -14.44
C ALA A 224 -1.34 15.34 -15.46
N GLY A 225 -2.46 14.63 -15.61
CA GLY A 225 -2.60 13.49 -16.49
C GLY A 225 -4.07 13.11 -16.70
N ASN A 226 -4.34 11.84 -16.96
CA ASN A 226 -5.68 11.36 -17.25
C ASN A 226 -6.14 10.19 -16.38
N LYS A 227 -5.31 9.74 -15.44
CA LYS A 227 -5.59 8.55 -14.63
C LYS A 227 -6.55 8.84 -13.49
N MET A 228 -7.37 7.85 -13.14
CA MET A 228 -8.25 7.92 -11.97
C MET A 228 -7.54 7.26 -10.78
N VAL A 229 -7.43 8.02 -9.69
CA VAL A 229 -6.75 7.57 -8.46
C VAL A 229 -7.63 7.84 -7.25
N GLY A 230 -7.74 6.84 -6.38
CA GLY A 230 -8.32 6.94 -5.05
C GLY A 230 -7.26 6.65 -3.99
N ILE A 231 -7.31 7.37 -2.88
CA ILE A 231 -6.42 7.11 -1.74
C ILE A 231 -7.24 6.49 -0.62
N ALA A 232 -6.95 5.21 -0.33
CA ALA A 232 -7.51 4.51 0.81
C ALA A 232 -6.58 4.68 2.01
N THR A 233 -7.07 5.26 3.10
CA THR A 233 -6.30 5.34 4.34
C THR A 233 -7.08 4.71 5.49
N ARG A 234 -6.39 3.89 6.27
CA ARG A 234 -6.91 3.39 7.52
C ARG A 234 -6.39 4.25 8.67
N GLU A 235 -7.32 4.79 9.43
CA GLU A 235 -7.04 5.47 10.68
C GLU A 235 -7.79 4.73 11.81
N PRO A 236 -7.09 4.29 12.88
CA PRO A 236 -7.74 3.66 14.03
C PRO A 236 -8.88 4.53 14.57
N HIS A 237 -10.00 3.90 14.90
CA HIS A 237 -11.23 4.52 15.43
C HIS A 237 -12.10 5.30 14.42
N THR A 238 -11.56 5.77 13.30
CA THR A 238 -12.33 6.55 12.30
C THR A 238 -12.66 5.73 11.05
N THR A 239 -11.65 5.16 10.39
CA THR A 239 -11.81 4.37 9.16
C THR A 239 -11.39 2.92 9.34
N ASN A 240 -11.69 2.33 10.47
CA ASN A 240 -11.15 1.05 10.94
C ASN A 240 -11.49 -0.18 10.07
N LYS A 241 -12.47 -0.09 9.17
CA LYS A 241 -12.88 -1.21 8.29
C LYS A 241 -12.41 -1.04 6.85
N ILE A 242 -11.91 0.13 6.46
CA ILE A 242 -11.73 0.52 5.05
C ILE A 242 -10.82 -0.46 4.29
N MET A 243 -9.67 -0.85 4.84
CA MET A 243 -8.75 -1.77 4.15
C MET A 243 -9.36 -3.16 3.93
N ARG A 244 -10.06 -3.70 4.93
CA ARG A 244 -10.76 -4.99 4.78
C ARG A 244 -11.84 -4.93 3.72
N GLN A 245 -12.66 -3.87 3.74
CA GLN A 245 -13.74 -3.67 2.77
C GLN A 245 -13.20 -3.46 1.36
N PHE A 246 -12.09 -2.74 1.24
CA PHE A 246 -11.38 -2.57 -0.02
C PHE A 246 -11.00 -3.93 -0.62
N TYR A 247 -10.23 -4.76 0.10
CA TYR A 247 -9.83 -6.07 -0.41
C TYR A 247 -11.02 -6.98 -0.69
N ILE A 248 -12.03 -7.02 0.19
CA ILE A 248 -13.24 -7.84 0.00
C ILE A 248 -13.98 -7.41 -1.27
N SER A 249 -14.22 -6.10 -1.46
CA SER A 249 -14.94 -5.60 -2.64
C SER A 249 -14.19 -5.87 -3.93
N ALA A 250 -12.86 -5.69 -3.94
CA ALA A 250 -12.02 -6.01 -5.10
C ALA A 250 -12.12 -7.49 -5.47
N LEU A 251 -12.00 -8.37 -4.48
CA LEU A 251 -12.08 -9.82 -4.65
C LEU A 251 -13.48 -10.29 -5.09
N ASP A 252 -14.54 -9.72 -4.52
CA ASP A 252 -15.91 -10.12 -4.83
C ASP A 252 -16.34 -9.64 -6.24
N GLN A 253 -15.74 -8.59 -6.77
CA GLN A 253 -16.03 -8.06 -8.10
C GLN A 253 -15.14 -8.62 -9.21
N ALA A 254 -14.02 -9.26 -8.88
CA ALA A 254 -13.13 -9.88 -9.85
C ALA A 254 -13.86 -10.94 -10.70
N LYS A 255 -13.64 -10.90 -12.03
CA LYS A 255 -14.27 -11.79 -13.02
C LYS A 255 -13.27 -12.75 -13.67
N ASP A 256 -12.08 -12.24 -14.00
CA ASP A 256 -11.12 -12.96 -14.82
C ASP A 256 -9.88 -13.38 -14.04
N SER A 257 -9.23 -12.42 -13.36
CA SER A 257 -7.96 -12.69 -12.70
C SER A 257 -7.65 -11.78 -11.52
N ILE A 258 -6.96 -12.33 -10.53
CA ILE A 258 -6.35 -11.63 -9.41
C ILE A 258 -4.87 -12.00 -9.34
N LYS A 259 -4.01 -10.99 -9.24
CA LYS A 259 -2.59 -11.19 -8.93
C LYS A 259 -2.23 -10.41 -7.67
N ILE A 260 -1.57 -11.07 -6.73
CA ILE A 260 -1.23 -10.47 -5.42
C ILE A 260 0.25 -10.70 -5.15
N VAL A 261 0.94 -9.65 -4.68
CA VAL A 261 2.22 -9.79 -3.98
C VAL A 261 2.04 -9.23 -2.59
N ASN A 262 2.33 -10.03 -1.58
CA ASN A 262 2.25 -9.58 -0.19
C ASN A 262 3.15 -10.44 0.70
N PRO A 263 4.05 -9.83 1.52
CA PRO A 263 5.01 -10.57 2.33
C PRO A 263 4.33 -11.36 3.46
N TYR A 264 3.34 -10.76 4.12
CA TYR A 264 2.70 -11.31 5.31
C TYR A 264 1.27 -11.75 5.00
N PHE A 265 1.14 -12.92 4.34
CA PHE A 265 -0.16 -13.43 3.91
C PHE A 265 -0.89 -14.17 5.04
N CYS A 266 -1.30 -13.40 6.05
CA CYS A 266 -2.05 -13.87 7.23
C CYS A 266 -3.39 -13.13 7.36
N PRO A 267 -4.24 -13.09 6.30
CA PRO A 267 -5.40 -12.22 6.25
C PRO A 267 -6.46 -12.60 7.27
N THR A 268 -7.27 -11.61 7.66
CA THR A 268 -8.43 -11.81 8.54
C THR A 268 -9.42 -12.80 7.93
N SER A 269 -10.24 -13.43 8.78
CA SER A 269 -11.22 -14.44 8.34
C SER A 269 -12.17 -13.93 7.25
N SER A 270 -12.53 -12.63 7.26
CA SER A 270 -13.39 -12.05 6.23
C SER A 270 -12.71 -11.98 4.86
N VAL A 271 -11.43 -11.58 4.83
CA VAL A 271 -10.64 -11.52 3.58
C VAL A 271 -10.33 -12.93 3.06
N ILE A 272 -9.99 -13.89 3.95
CA ILE A 272 -9.82 -15.29 3.54
C ILE A 272 -11.11 -15.88 2.92
N LYS A 273 -12.27 -15.55 3.49
CA LYS A 273 -13.55 -15.97 2.91
C LYS A 273 -13.78 -15.37 1.52
N ALA A 274 -13.44 -14.09 1.33
CA ALA A 274 -13.54 -13.44 0.02
C ALA A 274 -12.58 -14.06 -1.01
N LEU A 275 -11.32 -14.34 -0.64
CA LEU A 275 -10.37 -15.06 -1.49
C LEU A 275 -10.88 -16.44 -1.91
N LYS A 276 -11.49 -17.18 -0.98
CA LYS A 276 -12.09 -18.49 -1.30
C LYS A 276 -13.25 -18.36 -2.28
N ARG A 277 -14.20 -17.44 -2.02
CA ARG A 277 -15.31 -17.19 -2.96
C ARG A 277 -14.82 -16.77 -4.35
N CYS A 278 -13.77 -15.94 -4.40
CA CYS A 278 -13.14 -15.55 -5.65
C CYS A 278 -12.62 -16.77 -6.43
N ALA A 279 -11.87 -17.65 -5.77
CA ALA A 279 -11.38 -18.89 -6.38
C ALA A 279 -12.52 -19.85 -6.77
N GLU A 280 -13.57 -19.98 -5.95
CA GLU A 280 -14.75 -20.83 -6.22
C GLU A 280 -15.58 -20.34 -7.43
N ARG A 281 -15.50 -19.04 -7.78
CA ARG A 281 -16.06 -18.49 -9.02
C ARG A 281 -15.22 -18.80 -10.28
N GLY A 282 -14.06 -19.45 -10.13
CA GLY A 282 -13.17 -19.77 -11.23
C GLY A 282 -12.23 -18.62 -11.65
N VAL A 283 -12.15 -17.54 -10.86
CA VAL A 283 -11.22 -16.43 -11.09
C VAL A 283 -9.79 -16.93 -10.95
N LYS A 284 -8.95 -16.70 -11.97
CA LYS A 284 -7.53 -17.08 -11.95
C LYS A 284 -6.79 -16.29 -10.87
N MET A 285 -6.16 -17.00 -9.95
CA MET A 285 -5.48 -16.36 -8.82
C MET A 285 -4.00 -16.73 -8.79
N ASP A 286 -3.14 -15.72 -8.91
CA ASP A 286 -1.69 -15.84 -8.79
C ASP A 286 -1.19 -15.05 -7.59
N ILE A 287 -0.40 -15.68 -6.71
CA ILE A 287 0.12 -15.05 -5.51
C ILE A 287 1.64 -15.27 -5.43
N ILE A 288 2.41 -14.18 -5.39
CA ILE A 288 3.83 -14.25 -5.07
C ILE A 288 4.00 -14.11 -3.56
N MET A 289 4.70 -15.06 -2.96
CA MET A 289 5.18 -15.03 -1.58
C MET A 289 6.71 -15.05 -1.54
N SER A 290 7.29 -14.64 -0.44
CA SER A 290 8.75 -14.71 -0.25
C SER A 290 9.22 -16.12 0.09
N SER A 291 10.45 -16.46 -0.28
CA SER A 291 11.12 -17.68 0.18
C SER A 291 11.80 -17.50 1.53
N LYS A 292 12.25 -16.30 1.82
CA LYS A 292 12.89 -15.88 3.07
C LYS A 292 12.05 -14.81 3.76
N TYR A 293 12.13 -14.73 5.08
CA TYR A 293 11.34 -13.81 5.90
C TYR A 293 12.22 -13.18 6.97
N ASP A 294 11.90 -11.95 7.31
CA ASP A 294 12.54 -11.15 8.36
C ASP A 294 11.99 -11.46 9.76
N VAL A 295 10.75 -12.01 9.85
CA VAL A 295 10.08 -12.36 11.11
C VAL A 295 9.96 -13.87 11.25
N PRO A 296 10.50 -14.48 12.32
CA PRO A 296 10.29 -15.90 12.63
C PRO A 296 8.81 -16.26 12.81
N LEU A 297 8.43 -17.52 12.56
CA LEU A 297 7.08 -18.07 12.69
C LEU A 297 6.06 -17.61 11.64
N VAL A 298 6.17 -16.37 11.12
CA VAL A 298 5.28 -15.87 10.06
C VAL A 298 5.23 -16.81 8.85
N PRO A 299 6.33 -17.37 8.35
CA PRO A 299 6.28 -18.31 7.23
C PRO A 299 5.34 -19.48 7.45
N ASP A 300 5.26 -20.02 8.67
CA ASP A 300 4.43 -21.20 8.96
C ASP A 300 2.94 -20.89 8.75
N VAL A 301 2.49 -19.70 9.17
CA VAL A 301 1.11 -19.24 8.99
C VAL A 301 0.83 -18.89 7.52
N VAL A 302 1.77 -18.23 6.85
CA VAL A 302 1.68 -17.88 5.42
C VAL A 302 1.50 -19.15 4.58
N TYR A 303 2.38 -20.14 4.74
CA TYR A 303 2.28 -21.43 4.02
C TYR A 303 0.97 -22.14 4.31
N TYR A 304 0.48 -22.11 5.55
CA TYR A 304 -0.80 -22.73 5.92
C TYR A 304 -1.99 -22.08 5.20
N ASN A 305 -2.03 -20.75 5.14
CA ASN A 305 -3.09 -20.00 4.48
C ASN A 305 -3.06 -20.18 2.95
N LEU A 306 -1.89 -20.04 2.35
CA LEU A 306 -1.71 -20.17 0.90
C LEU A 306 -2.02 -21.58 0.41
N ARG A 307 -1.69 -22.64 1.18
CA ARG A 307 -2.08 -24.00 0.85
C ARG A 307 -3.59 -24.17 0.72
N LYS A 308 -4.39 -23.48 1.54
CA LYS A 308 -5.86 -23.52 1.44
C LYS A 308 -6.38 -22.93 0.13
N LEU A 309 -5.70 -21.90 -0.41
CA LEU A 309 -6.04 -21.30 -1.69
C LEU A 309 -5.51 -22.15 -2.86
N MET A 310 -4.30 -22.70 -2.73
CA MET A 310 -3.72 -23.61 -3.71
C MET A 310 -4.63 -24.81 -3.98
N LYS A 311 -5.26 -25.39 -2.93
CA LYS A 311 -6.26 -26.47 -3.06
C LYS A 311 -7.55 -26.04 -3.78
N ARG A 312 -7.73 -24.74 -4.06
CA ARG A 312 -8.84 -24.15 -4.83
C ARG A 312 -8.38 -23.59 -6.18
N GLY A 313 -7.20 -24.02 -6.64
CA GLY A 313 -6.69 -23.65 -7.96
C GLY A 313 -5.83 -22.36 -8.00
N ALA A 314 -5.58 -21.69 -6.87
CA ALA A 314 -4.64 -20.59 -6.84
C ALA A 314 -3.20 -21.07 -7.09
N ARG A 315 -2.48 -20.38 -7.95
CA ARG A 315 -1.06 -20.62 -8.19
C ARG A 315 -0.24 -19.80 -7.20
N ILE A 316 0.66 -20.46 -6.46
CA ILE A 316 1.50 -19.83 -5.45
C ILE A 316 2.94 -19.86 -5.93
N TRP A 317 3.52 -18.69 -6.09
CA TRP A 317 4.86 -18.46 -6.60
C TRP A 317 5.78 -18.07 -5.44
N ARG A 318 6.86 -18.81 -5.23
CA ARG A 318 7.82 -18.59 -4.14
C ARG A 318 9.05 -17.86 -4.67
N TYR A 319 9.19 -16.58 -4.36
CA TYR A 319 10.27 -15.72 -4.82
C TYR A 319 11.62 -16.13 -4.20
N ARG A 320 12.57 -16.56 -5.02
CA ARG A 320 13.86 -17.14 -4.58
C ARG A 320 14.92 -16.12 -4.18
N PRO A 321 15.11 -14.97 -4.89
CA PRO A 321 16.24 -14.08 -4.64
C PRO A 321 16.27 -13.50 -3.22
N GLY A 322 15.12 -13.37 -2.56
CA GLY A 322 15.09 -12.79 -1.23
C GLY A 322 13.70 -12.55 -0.67
N PHE A 323 13.51 -11.37 -0.10
CA PHE A 323 12.27 -10.95 0.53
C PHE A 323 11.48 -10.01 -0.39
N HIS A 324 10.37 -10.49 -0.95
CA HIS A 324 9.48 -9.68 -1.78
C HIS A 324 8.48 -8.94 -0.88
N HIS A 325 8.83 -7.71 -0.51
CA HIS A 325 8.10 -6.93 0.48
C HIS A 325 6.97 -6.05 -0.10
N SER A 326 6.70 -6.09 -1.42
CA SER A 326 5.64 -5.30 -2.04
C SER A 326 4.24 -5.67 -1.54
N LYS A 327 3.36 -4.68 -1.48
CA LYS A 327 1.94 -4.83 -1.16
C LYS A 327 1.14 -4.31 -2.34
N ILE A 328 0.96 -5.20 -3.32
CA ILE A 328 0.26 -4.89 -4.58
C ILE A 328 -0.81 -5.94 -4.88
N MET A 329 -1.84 -5.49 -5.54
CA MET A 329 -2.88 -6.35 -6.10
C MET A 329 -3.30 -5.78 -7.45
N MET A 330 -3.51 -6.64 -8.42
CA MET A 330 -4.05 -6.32 -9.74
C MET A 330 -5.32 -7.13 -9.96
N VAL A 331 -6.33 -6.52 -10.55
CA VAL A 331 -7.64 -7.13 -10.77
C VAL A 331 -8.04 -6.96 -12.23
N ASP A 332 -8.30 -8.07 -12.90
CA ASP A 332 -8.86 -8.17 -14.26
C ASP A 332 -8.10 -7.34 -15.32
N GLY A 333 -6.83 -6.96 -15.08
CA GLY A 333 -6.07 -6.05 -15.93
C GLY A 333 -6.65 -4.63 -16.02
N GLN A 334 -7.60 -4.27 -15.16
CA GLN A 334 -8.33 -3.00 -15.20
C GLN A 334 -7.82 -2.00 -14.17
N TYR A 335 -7.55 -2.46 -12.95
CA TYR A 335 -7.09 -1.61 -11.85
C TYR A 335 -6.10 -2.34 -10.95
N CYS A 336 -5.33 -1.55 -10.23
CA CYS A 336 -4.33 -2.07 -9.29
C CYS A 336 -4.25 -1.23 -8.04
N THR A 337 -3.57 -1.76 -7.04
CA THR A 337 -3.22 -1.03 -5.81
C THR A 337 -1.75 -1.18 -5.48
N VAL A 338 -1.16 -0.08 -5.02
CA VAL A 338 0.20 0.00 -4.47
C VAL A 338 0.11 0.71 -3.13
N GLY A 339 0.66 0.13 -2.07
CA GLY A 339 0.55 0.75 -0.75
C GLY A 339 1.38 0.11 0.35
N SER A 340 1.02 0.43 1.57
CA SER A 340 1.70 -0.06 2.78
C SER A 340 1.04 -1.30 3.39
N THR A 341 -0.22 -1.60 3.03
CA THR A 341 -1.07 -2.57 3.75
C THR A 341 -0.64 -4.02 3.52
N ASN A 342 -0.16 -4.66 4.55
CA ASN A 342 0.01 -6.10 4.56
C ASN A 342 -1.34 -6.82 4.63
N LEU A 343 -1.40 -8.03 4.07
CA LEU A 343 -2.55 -8.92 4.24
C LEU A 343 -2.43 -9.71 5.56
N ASP A 344 -2.34 -8.97 6.67
CA ASP A 344 -2.34 -9.51 8.02
C ASP A 344 -3.38 -8.79 8.92
N ALA A 345 -3.63 -9.33 10.10
CA ALA A 345 -4.64 -8.76 10.98
C ALA A 345 -4.21 -7.39 11.52
N ARG A 346 -2.92 -7.17 11.70
CA ARG A 346 -2.36 -5.93 12.21
C ARG A 346 -2.65 -4.78 11.25
N SER A 347 -2.24 -4.89 10.00
CA SER A 347 -2.49 -3.89 8.96
C SER A 347 -3.99 -3.72 8.66
N LEU A 348 -4.75 -4.83 8.64
CA LEU A 348 -6.17 -4.79 8.29
C LEU A 348 -7.09 -4.30 9.43
N ARG A 349 -6.63 -4.21 10.69
CA ARG A 349 -7.49 -3.93 11.86
C ARG A 349 -6.98 -2.89 12.83
N PHE A 350 -5.66 -2.71 12.96
CA PHE A 350 -5.08 -1.97 14.07
C PHE A 350 -4.25 -0.76 13.62
N ASP A 351 -3.31 -0.92 12.71
CA ASP A 351 -2.34 0.12 12.34
C ASP A 351 -2.92 1.17 11.37
N TYR A 352 -2.26 2.33 11.29
CA TYR A 352 -2.47 3.29 10.21
C TYR A 352 -1.86 2.73 8.94
N GLU A 353 -2.61 2.74 7.86
CA GLU A 353 -2.21 2.20 6.56
C GLU A 353 -2.68 3.09 5.42
N ILE A 354 -2.04 2.97 4.28
CA ILE A 354 -2.37 3.72 3.07
C ILE A 354 -2.15 2.90 1.81
N ASN A 355 -3.10 2.99 0.88
CA ASN A 355 -2.97 2.42 -0.45
C ASN A 355 -3.45 3.42 -1.50
N ALA A 356 -2.70 3.58 -2.57
CA ALA A 356 -3.19 4.17 -3.80
C ALA A 356 -3.94 3.10 -4.60
N LEU A 357 -5.17 3.44 -5.03
CA LEU A 357 -5.98 2.65 -5.95
C LEU A 357 -5.95 3.34 -7.30
N ILE A 358 -5.45 2.67 -8.31
CA ILE A 358 -5.22 3.22 -9.63
C ILE A 358 -6.13 2.48 -10.61
N ILE A 359 -7.09 3.19 -11.16
CA ILE A 359 -8.00 2.68 -12.19
C ILE A 359 -7.42 3.10 -13.55
N ASP A 360 -6.54 2.28 -14.07
CA ASP A 360 -5.86 2.50 -15.34
C ASP A 360 -5.28 1.19 -15.88
N LYS A 361 -5.60 0.86 -17.14
CA LYS A 361 -5.16 -0.38 -17.76
C LYS A 361 -3.65 -0.40 -18.04
N ASP A 362 -3.06 0.73 -18.39
CA ASP A 362 -1.64 0.80 -18.74
C ASP A 362 -0.76 0.66 -17.50
N ILE A 363 -1.14 1.30 -16.37
CA ILE A 363 -0.45 1.13 -15.11
C ILE A 363 -0.62 -0.31 -14.59
N THR A 364 -1.84 -0.87 -14.71
CA THR A 364 -2.09 -2.27 -14.32
C THR A 364 -1.27 -3.23 -15.18
N ARG A 365 -1.15 -2.99 -16.48
CA ARG A 365 -0.34 -3.78 -17.41
C ARG A 365 1.16 -3.72 -17.06
N GLN A 366 1.69 -2.54 -16.72
CA GLN A 366 3.09 -2.41 -16.28
C GLN A 366 3.39 -3.24 -15.02
N LEU A 367 2.47 -3.24 -14.06
CA LEU A 367 2.59 -4.10 -12.85
C LEU A 367 2.46 -5.58 -13.22
N ASP A 368 1.61 -5.91 -14.17
CA ASP A 368 1.41 -7.28 -14.63
C ASP A 368 2.65 -7.84 -15.34
N GLU A 369 3.25 -7.06 -16.23
CA GLU A 369 4.52 -7.38 -16.89
C GLU A 369 5.62 -7.62 -15.84
N LYS A 370 5.69 -6.76 -14.82
CA LYS A 370 6.66 -6.93 -13.73
C LYS A 370 6.36 -8.13 -12.85
N PHE A 371 5.09 -8.44 -12.57
CA PHE A 371 4.70 -9.66 -11.88
C PHE A 371 5.16 -10.90 -12.65
N ILE A 372 4.94 -10.93 -13.99
CA ILE A 372 5.39 -12.03 -14.85
C ILE A 372 6.92 -12.15 -14.85
N GLU A 373 7.65 -11.03 -14.90
CA GLU A 373 9.10 -11.04 -14.78
C GLU A 373 9.56 -11.64 -13.43
N ASP A 374 8.92 -11.22 -12.34
CA ASP A 374 9.25 -11.72 -11.00
C ASP A 374 8.91 -13.23 -10.87
N THR A 375 7.86 -13.76 -11.53
CA THR A 375 7.57 -15.21 -11.53
C THR A 375 8.66 -16.04 -12.18
N LYS A 376 9.45 -15.50 -13.13
CA LYS A 376 10.62 -16.21 -13.69
C LYS A 376 11.72 -16.48 -12.65
N LYS A 377 11.71 -15.71 -11.57
CA LYS A 377 12.62 -15.87 -10.41
C LYS A 377 11.98 -16.69 -9.28
N CYS A 378 10.80 -17.24 -9.50
CA CYS A 378 10.04 -18.00 -8.50
C CYS A 378 10.06 -19.51 -8.78
N ASP A 379 9.81 -20.27 -7.72
CA ASP A 379 9.39 -21.67 -7.84
C ASP A 379 7.87 -21.74 -7.63
N LEU A 380 7.17 -22.51 -8.47
CA LEU A 380 5.76 -22.79 -8.24
C LEU A 380 5.62 -23.77 -7.07
N LEU A 381 4.88 -23.37 -6.05
CA LEU A 381 4.61 -24.22 -4.89
C LEU A 381 3.55 -25.26 -5.25
N THR A 382 3.92 -26.54 -5.25
CA THR A 382 3.00 -27.67 -5.40
C THR A 382 2.67 -28.29 -4.04
N GLU A 383 1.67 -29.19 -4.00
CA GLU A 383 1.34 -29.93 -2.77
C GLU A 383 2.49 -30.86 -2.34
N GLU A 384 3.23 -31.45 -3.30
CA GLU A 384 4.41 -32.26 -3.05
C GLU A 384 5.53 -31.42 -2.45
N GLU A 385 5.81 -30.25 -3.04
CA GLU A 385 6.82 -29.31 -2.56
C GLU A 385 6.45 -28.78 -1.17
N TYR A 386 5.17 -28.46 -0.93
CA TYR A 386 4.70 -28.09 0.41
C TYR A 386 4.96 -29.20 1.44
N LYS A 387 4.67 -30.45 1.10
CA LYS A 387 4.89 -31.60 2.01
C LYS A 387 6.38 -31.84 2.26
N ARG A 388 7.23 -31.65 1.25
CA ARG A 388 8.69 -31.83 1.32
C ARG A 388 9.36 -30.74 2.13
N SER A 389 8.98 -29.47 1.86
CA SER A 389 9.64 -28.30 2.45
C SER A 389 9.18 -27.95 3.86
N ARG A 390 8.06 -28.52 4.34
CA ARG A 390 7.48 -28.20 5.65
C ARG A 390 7.37 -29.41 6.55
N THR A 391 8.04 -29.38 7.71
CA THR A 391 7.94 -30.45 8.72
C THR A 391 6.52 -30.55 9.31
N LYS A 392 6.20 -31.67 9.95
CA LYS A 392 4.92 -31.85 10.68
C LYS A 392 4.74 -30.78 11.74
N TRP A 393 5.84 -30.41 12.43
CA TRP A 393 5.83 -29.36 13.47
C TRP A 393 5.55 -27.96 12.89
N GLN A 394 6.19 -27.59 11.79
CA GLN A 394 5.93 -26.32 11.11
C GLN A 394 4.49 -26.22 10.61
N ARG A 395 3.93 -27.31 10.11
CA ARG A 395 2.52 -27.37 9.70
C ARG A 395 1.57 -27.21 10.87
N PHE A 396 1.89 -27.82 12.02
CA PHE A 396 1.14 -27.64 13.26
C PHE A 396 1.21 -26.20 13.76
N ARG A 397 2.41 -25.59 13.82
CA ARG A 397 2.57 -24.16 14.18
C ARG A 397 1.80 -23.22 13.24
N GLY A 398 1.80 -23.52 11.95
CA GLY A 398 1.03 -22.75 10.96
C GLY A 398 -0.48 -22.83 11.19
N TRP A 399 -0.99 -24.01 11.56
CA TRP A 399 -2.38 -24.19 11.96
C TRP A 399 -2.70 -23.41 13.24
N LEU A 400 -1.88 -23.54 14.28
CA LEU A 400 -2.06 -22.86 15.55
C LEU A 400 -1.99 -21.33 15.36
N GLY A 401 -0.97 -20.83 14.64
CA GLY A 401 -0.84 -19.42 14.32
C GLY A 401 -2.03 -18.88 13.51
N HIS A 402 -2.59 -19.69 12.61
CA HIS A 402 -3.81 -19.30 11.90
C HIS A 402 -5.01 -19.09 12.85
N LEU A 403 -5.14 -19.89 13.90
CA LEU A 403 -6.19 -19.68 14.92
C LEU A 403 -5.98 -18.38 15.69
N LEU A 404 -4.72 -17.99 15.87
CA LEU A 404 -4.33 -16.74 16.55
C LEU A 404 -4.31 -15.52 15.61
N THR A 405 -4.51 -15.69 14.31
CA THR A 405 -4.54 -14.59 13.32
C THR A 405 -5.44 -13.39 13.70
N PRO A 406 -6.58 -13.55 14.40
CA PRO A 406 -7.35 -12.39 14.85
C PRO A 406 -6.61 -11.45 15.82
N TRP A 407 -5.48 -11.91 16.38
CA TRP A 407 -4.69 -11.23 17.41
C TRP A 407 -3.25 -10.90 16.95
N LEU A 408 -2.83 -11.42 15.78
CA LEU A 408 -1.48 -11.25 15.21
C LEU A 408 -1.41 -10.12 14.18
#